data_83150001fb6ece3cd8f3ff4ef942f051
#
_entry.id   83150001fb6ece3cd8f3ff4ef942f051
#
_cell.length_a   1.000
_cell.length_b   1.000
_cell.length_c   1.000
_cell.angle_alpha   90.00
_cell.angle_beta   90.00
_cell.angle_gamma   90.00
#
_symmetry.space_group_name_H-M   'P 1'
#
loop_
_entity.id
_entity.type
_entity.pdbx_description
1 polymer ?
#
loop_
_entity_poly.entity_id
_entity_poly.type
_entity_poly.pdbx_seq_one_letter_code
_entity_poly.pdbx_strand_id
1 'polypeptide(L)'
;MDPPGLRRLVGHLLQIADPDSADRDRERRHARRGLWLAPTFEGMVAVDGLLEPEAGQFVLAALEPLARPADATDTRSGSQRNADALAELARRSLEAGRLPQTGGVRPQLAVTVDLDSLLGHPHAVGGEVGWAGPLDSEACRRLACDGAVTRVIVTRQHPDHHHPDPGPQAPSHVHDPDPIQELEGRLRAAMALLPPVLGGAVTQPLEVGRASRVVQPAQRTALAVRDGGCVFPDCTRPLAWCEAHHLRHWLHGGPTDLANLALVCRAHHRAVHEGGWQLQRQPDGRLTATPPYRRHPTARRHHSVIA
;
A
#
# COMPACT_ATOMS: atom_id res chain seq x y z
N MET A 1 6.97 -43.29 -24.36
CA MET A 1 7.40 -41.86 -24.34
C MET A 1 6.59 -41.19 -23.25
N ASP A 2 7.24 -40.50 -22.36
CA ASP A 2 6.54 -39.77 -21.30
C ASP A 2 5.73 -38.57 -21.87
N PRO A 3 4.63 -38.14 -21.19
CA PRO A 3 3.76 -37.08 -21.70
C PRO A 3 4.48 -35.73 -21.99
N PRO A 4 5.50 -35.31 -21.24
CA PRO A 4 6.32 -34.15 -21.58
C PRO A 4 7.16 -34.32 -22.86
N GLY A 5 7.72 -35.50 -23.09
CA GLY A 5 8.48 -35.78 -24.30
C GLY A 5 7.63 -35.79 -25.57
N LEU A 6 6.41 -36.33 -25.48
CA LEU A 6 5.46 -36.34 -26.57
C LEU A 6 5.03 -34.88 -26.93
N ARG A 7 4.74 -34.08 -25.94
CA ARG A 7 4.35 -32.64 -26.15
C ARG A 7 5.47 -31.87 -26.84
N ARG A 8 6.74 -32.08 -26.47
CA ARG A 8 7.88 -31.43 -27.11
C ARG A 8 7.99 -31.86 -28.58
N LEU A 9 7.89 -33.16 -28.85
CA LEU A 9 7.97 -33.68 -30.22
C LEU A 9 6.87 -33.13 -31.12
N VAL A 10 5.62 -33.18 -30.64
CA VAL A 10 4.45 -32.60 -31.36
C VAL A 10 4.65 -31.11 -31.63
N GLY A 11 5.16 -30.36 -30.64
CA GLY A 11 5.45 -28.93 -30.79
C GLY A 11 6.48 -28.67 -31.89
N HIS A 12 7.57 -29.44 -31.97
CA HIS A 12 8.54 -29.31 -33.05
C HIS A 12 7.98 -29.70 -34.42
N LEU A 13 7.18 -30.76 -34.51
CA LEU A 13 6.55 -31.17 -35.75
C LEU A 13 5.58 -30.11 -36.29
N LEU A 14 4.75 -29.53 -35.42
CA LEU A 14 3.85 -28.44 -35.78
C LEU A 14 4.61 -27.21 -36.27
N GLN A 15 5.71 -26.85 -35.64
CA GLN A 15 6.52 -25.70 -36.02
C GLN A 15 7.17 -25.87 -37.43
N ILE A 16 7.50 -27.12 -37.78
CA ILE A 16 8.04 -27.45 -39.13
C ILE A 16 6.91 -27.47 -40.18
N ALA A 17 5.74 -28.03 -39.80
CA ALA A 17 4.64 -28.25 -40.74
C ALA A 17 3.85 -26.95 -41.07
N ASP A 18 3.73 -26.03 -40.11
CA ASP A 18 3.03 -24.75 -40.28
C ASP A 18 3.79 -23.65 -39.49
N PRO A 19 4.80 -23.02 -40.08
CA PRO A 19 5.55 -21.93 -39.46
C PRO A 19 4.67 -20.73 -39.08
N ASP A 20 3.63 -20.42 -39.85
CA ASP A 20 2.71 -19.32 -39.55
C ASP A 20 1.86 -19.60 -38.30
N SER A 21 1.65 -20.88 -37.96
CA SER A 21 0.96 -21.25 -36.74
C SER A 21 1.76 -20.87 -35.51
N ALA A 22 3.10 -20.91 -35.56
CA ALA A 22 3.97 -20.56 -34.47
C ALA A 22 3.82 -19.09 -34.06
N ASP A 23 3.64 -18.17 -35.02
CA ASP A 23 3.44 -16.75 -34.76
C ASP A 23 2.06 -16.50 -34.13
N ARG A 24 1.01 -17.10 -34.70
CA ARG A 24 -0.34 -17.03 -34.12
C ARG A 24 -0.39 -17.60 -32.70
N ASP A 25 0.35 -18.69 -32.45
CA ASP A 25 0.45 -19.29 -31.11
C ASP A 25 1.24 -18.42 -30.13
N ARG A 26 2.27 -17.72 -30.61
CA ARG A 26 3.01 -16.75 -29.80
C ARG A 26 2.12 -15.59 -29.40
N GLU A 27 1.39 -14.97 -30.32
CA GLU A 27 0.46 -13.89 -30.04
C GLU A 27 -0.63 -14.32 -29.05
N ARG A 28 -1.19 -15.52 -29.25
CA ARG A 28 -2.21 -16.10 -28.35
C ARG A 28 -1.67 -16.35 -26.96
N ARG A 29 -0.44 -16.88 -26.81
CA ARG A 29 0.22 -17.03 -25.50
C ARG A 29 0.51 -15.67 -24.87
N HIS A 30 0.99 -14.71 -25.64
CA HIS A 30 1.23 -13.36 -25.19
C HIS A 30 -0.03 -12.68 -24.66
N ALA A 31 -1.16 -12.82 -25.36
CA ALA A 31 -2.45 -12.28 -24.92
C ALA A 31 -2.98 -12.95 -23.64
N ARG A 32 -2.67 -14.22 -23.41
CA ARG A 32 -3.14 -15.00 -22.25
C ARG A 32 -2.27 -14.87 -21.00
N ARG A 33 -1.09 -14.22 -21.11
CA ARG A 33 -0.23 -14.06 -19.94
C ARG A 33 -0.93 -13.22 -18.88
N GLY A 34 -0.77 -13.59 -17.63
CA GLY A 34 -1.34 -12.86 -16.52
C GLY A 34 -0.82 -13.43 -15.20
N LEU A 35 -0.78 -12.60 -14.18
CA LEU A 35 -0.47 -12.98 -12.82
C LEU A 35 -1.51 -12.33 -11.90
N TRP A 36 -2.16 -13.15 -11.09
CA TRP A 36 -3.17 -12.70 -10.13
C TRP A 36 -2.65 -12.93 -8.73
N LEU A 37 -2.75 -11.90 -7.93
CA LEU A 37 -2.38 -11.88 -6.52
C LEU A 37 -3.59 -11.40 -5.74
N ALA A 38 -4.12 -12.23 -4.86
CA ALA A 38 -5.31 -11.91 -4.09
C ALA A 38 -5.15 -12.34 -2.62
N PRO A 39 -5.52 -11.48 -1.65
CA PRO A 39 -5.60 -11.90 -0.27
C PRO A 39 -6.74 -12.90 -0.09
N THR A 40 -6.50 -13.91 0.74
CA THR A 40 -7.54 -14.86 1.15
C THR A 40 -8.16 -14.44 2.48
N PHE A 41 -9.29 -15.04 2.83
CA PHE A 41 -9.96 -14.78 4.11
C PHE A 41 -9.06 -15.11 5.33
N GLU A 42 -8.15 -16.09 5.18
CA GLU A 42 -7.23 -16.52 6.24
C GLU A 42 -5.95 -15.67 6.31
N GLY A 43 -5.87 -14.55 5.59
CA GLY A 43 -4.70 -13.67 5.58
C GLY A 43 -3.53 -14.18 4.73
N MET A 44 -3.70 -15.26 3.96
CA MET A 44 -2.72 -15.70 2.99
C MET A 44 -2.88 -14.92 1.67
N VAL A 45 -1.86 -14.96 0.82
CA VAL A 45 -1.91 -14.39 -0.54
C VAL A 45 -1.94 -15.54 -1.53
N ALA A 46 -3.06 -15.70 -2.23
CA ALA A 46 -3.15 -16.61 -3.36
C ALA A 46 -2.39 -16.02 -4.56
N VAL A 47 -1.56 -16.86 -5.18
CA VAL A 47 -0.76 -16.51 -6.36
C VAL A 47 -1.12 -17.48 -7.47
N ASP A 48 -1.68 -17.00 -8.57
CA ASP A 48 -2.04 -17.80 -9.75
C ASP A 48 -1.68 -17.05 -11.02
N GLY A 49 -1.29 -17.79 -12.06
CA GLY A 49 -0.96 -17.12 -13.30
C GLY A 49 -0.44 -18.01 -14.44
N LEU A 50 -0.30 -17.38 -15.59
CA LEU A 50 0.25 -17.96 -16.79
C LEU A 50 1.39 -17.08 -17.31
N LEU A 51 2.53 -17.67 -17.53
CA LEU A 51 3.71 -17.03 -18.11
C LEU A 51 3.99 -17.61 -19.49
N GLU A 52 4.54 -16.80 -20.38
CA GLU A 52 5.09 -17.27 -21.63
C GLU A 52 6.26 -18.26 -21.37
N PRO A 53 6.58 -19.16 -22.31
CA PRO A 53 7.60 -20.19 -22.08
C PRO A 53 8.95 -19.63 -21.61
N GLU A 54 9.43 -18.55 -22.23
CA GLU A 54 10.69 -17.91 -21.87
C GLU A 54 10.63 -17.30 -20.47
N ALA A 55 9.61 -16.50 -20.20
CA ALA A 55 9.40 -15.88 -18.88
C ALA A 55 9.22 -16.94 -17.79
N GLY A 56 8.51 -18.03 -18.09
CA GLY A 56 8.36 -19.18 -17.20
C GLY A 56 9.69 -19.83 -16.88
N GLN A 57 10.58 -19.97 -17.89
CA GLN A 57 11.92 -20.51 -17.68
C GLN A 57 12.78 -19.62 -16.77
N PHE A 58 12.72 -18.29 -16.92
CA PHE A 58 13.42 -17.40 -15.99
C PHE A 58 12.95 -17.58 -14.55
N VAL A 59 11.64 -17.67 -14.33
CA VAL A 59 11.08 -17.89 -12.99
C VAL A 59 11.51 -19.25 -12.43
N LEU A 60 11.39 -20.33 -13.21
CA LEU A 60 11.79 -21.67 -12.78
C LEU A 60 13.29 -21.74 -12.45
N ALA A 61 14.16 -21.18 -13.32
CA ALA A 61 15.60 -21.15 -13.10
C ALA A 61 15.99 -20.34 -11.84
N ALA A 62 15.24 -19.26 -11.52
CA ALA A 62 15.49 -18.46 -10.32
C ALA A 62 15.00 -19.15 -9.05
N LEU A 63 13.90 -19.91 -9.12
CA LEU A 63 13.33 -20.61 -7.97
C LEU A 63 14.07 -21.94 -7.65
N GLU A 64 14.51 -22.67 -8.67
CA GLU A 64 15.13 -23.99 -8.50
C GLU A 64 16.23 -24.04 -7.43
N PRO A 65 17.26 -23.17 -7.44
CA PRO A 65 18.33 -23.21 -6.44
C PRO A 65 17.83 -22.88 -5.02
N LEU A 66 16.77 -22.07 -4.90
CA LEU A 66 16.17 -21.67 -3.62
C LEU A 66 15.18 -22.71 -3.08
N ALA A 67 14.60 -23.54 -3.96
CA ALA A 67 13.60 -24.55 -3.61
C ALA A 67 14.23 -25.94 -3.30
N ARG A 68 15.56 -26.05 -3.29
CA ARG A 68 16.24 -27.31 -2.91
C ARG A 68 15.98 -27.63 -1.44
N PRO A 69 15.83 -28.91 -1.08
CA PRO A 69 15.82 -29.30 0.31
C PRO A 69 17.07 -28.76 1.04
N ALA A 70 16.89 -28.22 2.23
CA ALA A 70 18.02 -27.72 3.03
C ALA A 70 18.97 -28.85 3.40
N ASP A 71 18.40 -30.00 3.80
CA ASP A 71 19.10 -31.23 4.13
C ASP A 71 18.13 -32.43 4.05
N ALA A 72 18.61 -33.62 4.47
CA ALA A 72 17.82 -34.86 4.47
C ALA A 72 16.63 -34.85 5.45
N THR A 73 16.61 -33.94 6.39
CA THR A 73 15.53 -33.77 7.40
C THR A 73 14.46 -32.77 6.99
N ASP A 74 14.59 -32.13 5.83
CA ASP A 74 13.64 -31.17 5.31
C ASP A 74 12.30 -31.84 4.95
N THR A 75 11.31 -31.70 5.82
CA THR A 75 9.98 -32.29 5.68
C THR A 75 9.02 -31.49 4.80
N ARG A 76 9.44 -30.29 4.31
CA ARG A 76 8.58 -29.46 3.46
C ARG A 76 8.29 -30.15 2.13
N SER A 77 7.07 -30.03 1.65
CA SER A 77 6.69 -30.48 0.29
C SER A 77 7.37 -29.60 -0.78
N GLY A 78 7.40 -30.09 -2.02
CA GLY A 78 7.92 -29.29 -3.14
C GLY A 78 7.16 -27.97 -3.33
N SER A 79 5.85 -27.96 -3.14
CA SER A 79 5.03 -26.73 -3.22
C SER A 79 5.35 -25.73 -2.11
N GLN A 80 5.60 -26.21 -0.89
CA GLN A 80 6.02 -25.35 0.23
C GLN A 80 7.39 -24.73 -0.04
N ARG A 81 8.35 -25.52 -0.52
CA ARG A 81 9.68 -25.00 -0.88
C ARG A 81 9.62 -23.97 -2.02
N ASN A 82 8.73 -24.16 -3.00
CA ASN A 82 8.53 -23.19 -4.07
C ASN A 82 7.94 -21.87 -3.55
N ALA A 83 6.99 -21.94 -2.59
CA ALA A 83 6.43 -20.75 -1.95
C ALA A 83 7.51 -19.97 -1.17
N ASP A 84 8.30 -20.67 -0.37
CA ASP A 84 9.43 -20.09 0.38
C ASP A 84 10.48 -19.48 -0.58
N ALA A 85 10.78 -20.16 -1.69
CA ALA A 85 11.71 -19.70 -2.71
C ALA A 85 11.24 -18.41 -3.40
N LEU A 86 9.94 -18.31 -3.68
CA LEU A 86 9.35 -17.09 -4.26
C LEU A 86 9.43 -15.91 -3.28
N ALA A 87 9.11 -16.15 -2.01
CA ALA A 87 9.21 -15.15 -0.97
C ALA A 87 10.67 -14.67 -0.79
N GLU A 88 11.61 -15.59 -0.78
CA GLU A 88 13.06 -15.30 -0.68
C GLU A 88 13.60 -14.52 -1.89
N LEU A 89 13.17 -14.88 -3.10
CA LEU A 89 13.52 -14.15 -4.32
C LEU A 89 13.01 -12.69 -4.27
N ALA A 90 11.77 -12.50 -3.82
CA ALA A 90 11.17 -11.18 -3.65
C ALA A 90 11.92 -10.37 -2.59
N ARG A 91 12.25 -10.97 -1.42
CA ARG A 91 13.02 -10.35 -0.34
C ARG A 91 14.39 -9.86 -0.85
N ARG A 92 15.14 -10.72 -1.52
CA ARG A 92 16.46 -10.36 -2.12
C ARG A 92 16.34 -9.21 -3.13
N SER A 93 15.27 -9.19 -3.92
CA SER A 93 15.04 -8.13 -4.90
C SER A 93 14.76 -6.78 -4.23
N LEU A 94 14.02 -6.76 -3.11
CA LEU A 94 13.78 -5.57 -2.30
C LEU A 94 15.07 -5.08 -1.64
N GLU A 95 15.85 -5.97 -1.04
CA GLU A 95 17.12 -5.66 -0.36
C GLU A 95 18.18 -5.14 -1.32
N ALA A 96 18.22 -5.66 -2.54
CA ALA A 96 19.14 -5.17 -3.58
C ALA A 96 18.90 -3.68 -3.93
N GLY A 97 17.73 -3.12 -3.61
CA GLY A 97 17.40 -1.71 -3.77
C GLY A 97 17.42 -1.20 -5.22
N ARG A 98 17.39 -2.12 -6.20
CA ARG A 98 17.46 -1.82 -7.65
C ARG A 98 16.08 -1.71 -8.31
N LEU A 99 15.02 -1.99 -7.57
CA LEU A 99 13.66 -1.89 -8.08
C LEU A 99 13.28 -0.43 -8.35
N PRO A 100 12.45 -0.17 -9.36
CA PRO A 100 11.98 1.17 -9.66
C PRO A 100 11.31 1.83 -8.44
N GLN A 101 11.62 3.10 -8.22
CA GLN A 101 11.01 3.89 -7.15
C GLN A 101 9.60 4.33 -7.55
N THR A 102 8.68 4.31 -6.59
CA THR A 102 7.34 4.88 -6.76
C THR A 102 7.23 6.13 -5.90
N GLY A 103 7.01 7.28 -6.56
CA GLY A 103 6.92 8.58 -5.86
C GLY A 103 8.18 8.95 -5.07
N GLY A 104 9.36 8.54 -5.55
CA GLY A 104 10.65 8.82 -4.88
C GLY A 104 10.97 7.91 -3.68
N VAL A 105 10.14 6.90 -3.42
CA VAL A 105 10.37 5.92 -2.34
C VAL A 105 10.72 4.57 -2.94
N ARG A 106 11.74 3.91 -2.37
CA ARG A 106 12.09 2.53 -2.73
C ARG A 106 10.96 1.59 -2.30
N PRO A 107 10.66 0.56 -3.11
CA PRO A 107 9.76 -0.50 -2.66
C PRO A 107 10.28 -1.14 -1.38
N GLN A 108 9.41 -1.25 -0.39
CA GLN A 108 9.74 -1.82 0.92
C GLN A 108 8.50 -2.48 1.53
N LEU A 109 8.72 -3.45 2.39
CA LEU A 109 7.66 -3.99 3.24
C LEU A 109 7.43 -3.00 4.38
N ALA A 110 6.21 -2.45 4.48
CA ALA A 110 5.81 -1.61 5.59
C ALA A 110 4.84 -2.38 6.49
N VAL A 111 5.15 -2.45 7.78
CA VAL A 111 4.32 -3.05 8.81
C VAL A 111 3.95 -1.97 9.80
N THR A 112 2.66 -1.78 10.06
CA THR A 112 2.17 -0.94 11.15
C THR A 112 1.92 -1.83 12.36
N VAL A 113 2.52 -1.49 13.49
CA VAL A 113 2.46 -2.29 14.71
C VAL A 113 2.34 -1.39 15.94
N ASP A 114 1.51 -1.80 16.91
CA ASP A 114 1.41 -1.11 18.18
C ASP A 114 2.65 -1.35 19.06
N LEU A 115 2.97 -0.36 19.90
CA LEU A 115 4.12 -0.42 20.79
C LEU A 115 4.04 -1.64 21.72
N ASP A 116 2.86 -1.95 22.25
CA ASP A 116 2.64 -3.09 23.14
C ASP A 116 3.00 -4.43 22.49
N SER A 117 2.73 -4.57 21.20
CA SER A 117 3.11 -5.75 20.40
C SER A 117 4.63 -5.87 20.23
N LEU A 118 5.33 -4.75 20.02
CA LEU A 118 6.80 -4.73 19.94
C LEU A 118 7.46 -5.03 21.27
N LEU A 119 6.88 -4.55 22.39
CA LEU A 119 7.36 -4.81 23.74
C LEU A 119 7.03 -6.22 24.24
N GLY A 120 6.19 -6.97 23.54
CA GLY A 120 5.80 -8.32 23.91
C GLY A 120 4.81 -8.38 25.06
N HIS A 121 4.00 -7.34 25.24
CA HIS A 121 2.97 -7.34 26.28
C HIS A 121 1.92 -8.43 26.01
N PRO A 122 1.41 -9.10 27.04
CA PRO A 122 0.35 -10.07 26.89
C PRO A 122 -0.90 -9.46 26.23
N HIS A 123 -1.54 -10.21 25.34
CA HIS A 123 -2.75 -9.79 24.62
C HIS A 123 -2.58 -8.62 23.63
N ALA A 124 -1.34 -8.26 23.28
CA ALA A 124 -1.09 -7.29 22.24
C ALA A 124 -1.59 -7.81 20.88
N VAL A 125 -2.23 -6.93 20.11
CA VAL A 125 -3.02 -7.31 18.92
C VAL A 125 -2.17 -7.73 17.71
N GLY A 126 -0.85 -7.42 17.73
CA GLY A 126 0.03 -7.63 16.56
C GLY A 126 0.12 -6.40 15.67
N GLY A 127 0.31 -6.59 14.38
CA GLY A 127 0.45 -5.51 13.43
C GLY A 127 -0.30 -5.77 12.12
N GLU A 128 -0.24 -4.83 11.21
CA GLU A 128 -0.86 -4.90 9.88
C GLU A 128 0.16 -4.72 8.78
N VAL A 129 0.05 -5.53 7.74
CA VAL A 129 0.84 -5.44 6.51
C VAL A 129 -0.07 -5.02 5.36
N GLY A 130 -0.17 -3.75 5.09
CA GLY A 130 -0.91 -3.22 3.95
C GLY A 130 -2.21 -3.98 3.66
N TRP A 131 -2.38 -4.46 2.42
CA TRP A 131 -3.57 -5.23 2.02
C TRP A 131 -3.51 -6.73 2.37
N ALA A 132 -2.37 -7.24 2.86
CA ALA A 132 -2.22 -8.65 3.20
C ALA A 132 -2.85 -9.00 4.55
N GLY A 133 -3.15 -8.01 5.39
CA GLY A 133 -3.89 -8.20 6.63
C GLY A 133 -3.02 -8.29 7.89
N PRO A 134 -3.56 -8.86 8.97
CA PRO A 134 -2.91 -8.85 10.27
C PRO A 134 -1.71 -9.80 10.34
N LEU A 135 -0.70 -9.37 11.11
CA LEU A 135 0.44 -10.18 11.56
C LEU A 135 0.38 -10.37 13.07
N ASP A 136 0.77 -11.55 13.55
CA ASP A 136 0.94 -11.76 14.97
C ASP A 136 2.12 -10.96 15.54
N SER A 137 2.12 -10.77 16.86
CA SER A 137 3.14 -9.98 17.58
C SER A 137 4.55 -10.55 17.44
N GLU A 138 4.71 -11.87 17.31
CA GLU A 138 6.01 -12.52 17.13
C GLU A 138 6.59 -12.24 15.74
N ALA A 139 5.77 -12.34 14.70
CA ALA A 139 6.17 -11.97 13.34
C ALA A 139 6.58 -10.49 13.27
N CYS A 140 5.84 -9.60 13.95
CA CYS A 140 6.19 -8.17 14.03
C CYS A 140 7.55 -7.96 14.71
N ARG A 141 7.80 -8.61 15.86
CA ARG A 141 9.10 -8.53 16.56
C ARG A 141 10.25 -9.07 15.71
N ARG A 142 10.05 -10.20 15.06
CA ARG A 142 11.06 -10.79 14.16
C ARG A 142 11.40 -9.84 13.00
N LEU A 143 10.40 -9.21 12.38
CA LEU A 143 10.63 -8.23 11.31
C LEU A 143 11.31 -6.96 11.83
N ALA A 144 11.00 -6.52 13.05
CA ALA A 144 11.61 -5.34 13.65
C ALA A 144 13.08 -5.56 14.04
N CYS A 145 13.55 -6.80 14.23
CA CYS A 145 14.95 -7.09 14.57
C CYS A 145 15.93 -6.66 13.48
N ASP A 146 15.52 -6.69 12.19
CA ASP A 146 16.36 -6.33 11.04
C ASP A 146 15.70 -5.23 10.18
N GLY A 147 14.65 -4.63 10.67
CA GLY A 147 13.88 -3.59 10.00
C GLY A 147 14.23 -2.18 10.46
N ALA A 148 14.11 -1.20 9.56
CA ALA A 148 14.11 0.20 9.95
C ALA A 148 12.79 0.54 10.65
N VAL A 149 12.86 0.94 11.92
CA VAL A 149 11.68 1.31 12.70
C VAL A 149 11.44 2.82 12.60
N THR A 150 10.28 3.20 12.05
CA THR A 150 9.82 4.59 12.04
C THR A 150 8.67 4.74 13.02
N ARG A 151 8.82 5.65 13.97
CA ARG A 151 7.80 5.93 14.97
C ARG A 151 6.79 6.94 14.43
N VAL A 152 5.50 6.59 14.51
CA VAL A 152 4.39 7.50 14.22
C VAL A 152 3.51 7.56 15.48
N ILE A 153 3.37 8.75 16.05
CA ILE A 153 2.51 8.96 17.23
C ILE A 153 1.13 9.40 16.70
N VAL A 154 0.11 8.64 17.06
CA VAL A 154 -1.28 8.91 16.69
C VAL A 154 -2.07 9.20 17.97
N THR A 155 -2.68 10.37 18.05
CA THR A 155 -3.67 10.66 19.10
C THR A 155 -5.05 10.22 18.61
N ARG A 156 -5.65 9.24 19.30
CA ARG A 156 -7.05 8.89 19.08
C ARG A 156 -7.91 9.85 19.90
N GLN A 157 -8.70 10.66 19.23
CA GLN A 157 -9.78 11.37 19.92
C GLN A 157 -10.84 10.33 20.28
N HIS A 158 -11.01 10.07 21.57
CA HIS A 158 -12.14 9.27 22.06
C HIS A 158 -13.41 10.09 21.85
N PRO A 159 -14.45 9.55 21.16
CA PRO A 159 -15.70 10.29 20.93
C PRO A 159 -16.53 10.56 22.19
N ASP A 160 -16.14 10.04 23.37
CA ASP A 160 -16.98 10.02 24.57
C ASP A 160 -16.62 11.04 25.63
N HIS A 161 -15.79 12.05 25.35
CA HIS A 161 -15.68 13.18 26.28
C HIS A 161 -16.74 14.23 25.94
N HIS A 162 -17.99 13.93 26.31
CA HIS A 162 -18.95 14.99 26.63
C HIS A 162 -18.32 15.81 27.79
N HIS A 163 -17.71 16.94 27.46
CA HIS A 163 -17.51 17.98 28.45
C HIS A 163 -18.91 18.44 28.86
N PRO A 164 -19.29 18.33 30.14
CA PRO A 164 -20.50 19.01 30.61
C PRO A 164 -20.29 20.51 30.37
N ASP A 165 -21.29 21.12 29.76
CA ASP A 165 -21.33 22.54 29.48
C ASP A 165 -20.94 23.33 30.74
N PRO A 166 -19.83 24.09 30.76
CA PRO A 166 -19.48 24.90 31.91
C PRO A 166 -20.47 26.07 31.94
N GLY A 167 -21.38 26.03 32.89
CA GLY A 167 -22.25 27.17 33.20
C GLY A 167 -21.44 28.48 33.33
N PRO A 168 -22.06 29.64 33.29
CA PRO A 168 -21.40 30.94 33.16
C PRO A 168 -20.45 31.19 34.33
N GLN A 169 -19.14 31.10 34.08
CA GLN A 169 -18.09 31.44 35.02
C GLN A 169 -17.59 32.86 34.76
N ALA A 170 -17.42 33.59 35.88
CA ALA A 170 -16.82 34.91 35.91
C ALA A 170 -15.37 34.94 35.39
N PRO A 171 -14.86 36.07 34.86
CA PRO A 171 -13.57 36.16 34.23
C PRO A 171 -12.43 36.09 35.27
N SER A 172 -11.77 34.98 35.38
CA SER A 172 -10.44 34.86 36.00
C SER A 172 -9.38 34.81 34.90
N HIS A 173 -8.59 35.89 34.83
CA HIS A 173 -7.42 35.98 33.96
C HIS A 173 -6.30 35.05 34.51
N VAL A 174 -6.46 33.77 34.33
CA VAL A 174 -5.37 32.81 34.40
C VAL A 174 -4.99 32.56 32.94
N HIS A 175 -3.73 32.79 32.60
CA HIS A 175 -3.19 32.43 31.28
C HIS A 175 -3.29 30.91 31.18
N ASP A 176 -4.34 30.40 30.54
CA ASP A 176 -4.41 29.00 30.14
C ASP A 176 -3.28 28.78 29.14
N PRO A 177 -2.41 27.79 29.38
CA PRO A 177 -1.38 27.45 28.42
C PRO A 177 -2.03 27.10 27.08
N ASP A 178 -1.44 27.61 26.00
CA ASP A 178 -1.88 27.31 24.65
C ASP A 178 -2.05 25.77 24.52
N PRO A 179 -3.26 25.28 24.14
CA PRO A 179 -3.54 23.85 24.03
C PRO A 179 -2.50 23.08 23.18
N ILE A 180 -1.88 23.77 22.22
CA ILE A 180 -0.80 23.21 21.39
C ILE A 180 0.46 23.01 22.23
N GLN A 181 0.84 23.97 23.06
CA GLN A 181 2.02 23.88 23.96
C GLN A 181 1.84 22.80 25.02
N GLU A 182 0.65 22.65 25.55
CA GLU A 182 0.34 21.58 26.51
C GLU A 182 0.42 20.20 25.83
N LEU A 183 -0.14 20.05 24.63
CA LEU A 183 -0.03 18.82 23.85
C LEU A 183 1.42 18.47 23.50
N GLU A 184 2.21 19.47 23.08
CA GLU A 184 3.64 19.29 22.82
C GLU A 184 4.41 18.86 24.08
N GLY A 185 4.10 19.44 25.24
CA GLY A 185 4.71 19.07 26.50
C GLY A 185 4.39 17.62 26.90
N ARG A 186 3.14 17.21 26.75
CA ARG A 186 2.69 15.84 26.99
C ARG A 186 3.34 14.83 26.02
N LEU A 187 3.46 15.19 24.74
CA LEU A 187 4.14 14.36 23.74
C LEU A 187 5.63 14.22 24.05
N ARG A 188 6.33 15.31 24.45
CA ARG A 188 7.74 15.25 24.85
C ARG A 188 7.96 14.37 26.08
N ALA A 189 7.08 14.49 27.08
CA ALA A 189 7.13 13.66 28.28
C ALA A 189 6.89 12.18 27.95
N ALA A 190 5.89 11.87 27.14
CA ALA A 190 5.63 10.52 26.68
C ALA A 190 6.80 9.94 25.86
N MET A 191 7.43 10.76 25.02
CA MET A 191 8.60 10.36 24.22
C MET A 191 9.85 10.07 25.10
N ALA A 192 10.02 10.78 26.22
CA ALA A 192 11.12 10.53 27.14
C ALA A 192 10.99 9.20 27.89
N LEU A 193 9.78 8.65 27.99
CA LEU A 193 9.49 7.37 28.62
C LEU A 193 9.63 6.18 27.66
N LEU A 194 9.85 6.42 26.36
CA LEU A 194 9.98 5.33 25.39
C LEU A 194 11.30 4.56 25.59
N PRO A 195 11.28 3.23 25.38
CA PRO A 195 12.49 2.42 25.42
C PRO A 195 13.58 2.95 24.48
N PRO A 196 14.88 2.75 24.80
CA PRO A 196 15.99 3.24 23.96
C PRO A 196 15.93 2.81 22.51
N VAL A 197 15.34 1.66 22.21
CA VAL A 197 15.11 1.15 20.84
C VAL A 197 14.21 2.08 20.00
N LEU A 198 13.37 2.85 20.66
CA LEU A 198 12.47 3.83 20.05
C LEU A 198 12.90 5.29 20.29
N GLY A 199 13.95 5.51 21.06
CA GLY A 199 14.50 6.82 21.38
C GLY A 199 15.43 7.35 20.29
N GLY A 200 15.70 8.66 20.32
CA GLY A 200 16.74 9.29 19.52
C GLY A 200 16.40 9.64 18.07
N ALA A 201 15.20 9.35 17.58
CA ALA A 201 14.80 9.79 16.24
C ALA A 201 14.56 11.30 16.20
N VAL A 202 15.16 11.98 15.21
CA VAL A 202 14.91 13.39 14.96
C VAL A 202 13.43 13.58 14.58
N THR A 203 12.74 14.49 15.29
CA THR A 203 11.37 14.85 14.95
C THR A 203 11.34 15.57 13.60
N GLN A 204 10.56 15.08 12.66
CA GLN A 204 10.37 15.71 11.36
C GLN A 204 8.97 16.35 11.29
N PRO A 205 8.86 17.59 10.77
CA PRO A 205 7.56 18.24 10.65
C PRO A 205 6.69 17.49 9.63
N LEU A 206 5.44 17.23 9.98
CA LEU A 206 4.44 16.64 9.10
C LEU A 206 3.59 17.69 8.39
N GLU A 207 3.62 18.93 8.88
CA GLU A 207 2.97 20.08 8.27
C GLU A 207 4.05 21.05 7.81
N VAL A 208 4.11 21.27 6.51
CA VAL A 208 5.13 22.13 5.88
C VAL A 208 4.48 23.29 5.11
N GLY A 209 3.17 23.39 5.15
CA GLY A 209 2.42 24.44 4.51
C GLY A 209 2.74 24.55 3.02
N ARG A 210 3.25 25.70 2.60
CA ARG A 210 3.66 25.96 1.22
C ARG A 210 5.17 26.05 1.04
N ALA A 211 5.96 25.71 2.05
CA ALA A 211 7.43 25.71 1.95
C ALA A 211 7.96 24.65 0.97
N SER A 212 7.21 23.54 0.80
CA SER A 212 7.53 22.50 -0.17
C SER A 212 6.27 21.99 -0.86
N ARG A 213 6.34 21.80 -2.19
CA ARG A 213 5.31 21.10 -2.96
C ARG A 213 5.49 19.58 -2.85
N VAL A 214 6.72 19.13 -2.69
CA VAL A 214 7.05 17.70 -2.67
C VAL A 214 6.75 17.15 -1.30
N VAL A 215 5.95 16.08 -1.26
CA VAL A 215 5.63 15.36 -0.03
C VAL A 215 6.89 14.69 0.51
N GLN A 216 7.26 15.05 1.73
CA GLN A 216 8.47 14.57 2.40
C GLN A 216 8.35 13.10 2.81
N PRO A 217 9.47 12.36 2.98
CA PRO A 217 9.43 10.96 3.41
C PRO A 217 8.64 10.72 4.71
N ALA A 218 8.79 11.60 5.71
CA ALA A 218 8.03 11.52 6.96
C ALA A 218 6.52 11.65 6.74
N GLN A 219 6.10 12.57 5.88
CA GLN A 219 4.69 12.72 5.50
C GLN A 219 4.17 11.49 4.76
N ARG A 220 4.98 10.88 3.88
CA ARG A 220 4.61 9.62 3.20
C ARG A 220 4.43 8.49 4.18
N THR A 221 5.31 8.37 5.18
CA THR A 221 5.17 7.38 6.24
C THR A 221 3.90 7.61 7.06
N ALA A 222 3.61 8.86 7.44
CA ALA A 222 2.37 9.19 8.14
C ALA A 222 1.11 8.90 7.30
N LEU A 223 1.15 9.22 5.99
CA LEU A 223 0.08 8.86 5.05
C LEU A 223 -0.10 7.34 4.93
N ALA A 224 1.00 6.59 4.89
CA ALA A 224 0.96 5.13 4.84
C ALA A 224 0.25 4.54 6.05
N VAL A 225 0.56 5.04 7.25
CA VAL A 225 -0.07 4.62 8.51
C VAL A 225 -1.55 5.02 8.56
N ARG A 226 -1.89 6.23 8.10
CA ARG A 226 -3.27 6.73 8.14
C ARG A 226 -4.17 6.08 7.08
N ASP A 227 -3.68 5.99 5.85
CA ASP A 227 -4.49 5.63 4.67
C ASP A 227 -4.40 4.14 4.32
N GLY A 228 -3.31 3.46 4.68
CA GLY A 228 -3.08 2.02 4.43
C GLY A 228 -2.98 1.61 2.95
N GLY A 229 -3.50 2.42 2.04
CA GLY A 229 -3.57 2.19 0.61
C GLY A 229 -4.32 3.28 -0.12
N CYS A 230 -4.95 2.96 -1.25
CA CYS A 230 -5.77 3.92 -1.98
C CYS A 230 -7.05 4.25 -1.22
N VAL A 231 -7.23 5.53 -0.89
CA VAL A 231 -8.41 6.02 -0.13
C VAL A 231 -9.62 6.36 -0.99
N PHE A 232 -9.53 6.13 -2.31
CA PHE A 232 -10.70 6.29 -3.17
C PHE A 232 -11.76 5.23 -2.80
N PRO A 233 -13.04 5.58 -2.65
CA PRO A 233 -14.09 4.65 -2.24
C PRO A 233 -14.04 3.34 -3.02
N ASP A 234 -14.22 2.22 -2.32
CA ASP A 234 -14.24 0.85 -2.86
C ASP A 234 -12.93 0.39 -3.54
N CYS A 235 -11.82 1.12 -3.35
CA CYS A 235 -10.53 0.73 -3.90
C CYS A 235 -9.67 -0.01 -2.88
N THR A 236 -9.24 -1.21 -3.22
CA THR A 236 -8.40 -2.08 -2.38
C THR A 236 -6.91 -2.07 -2.78
N ARG A 237 -6.47 -1.12 -3.62
CA ARG A 237 -5.09 -1.11 -4.10
C ARG A 237 -4.10 -0.75 -2.99
N PRO A 238 -3.03 -1.56 -2.85
CA PRO A 238 -2.07 -1.42 -1.76
C PRO A 238 -1.22 -0.15 -1.89
N LEU A 239 -0.58 0.22 -0.79
CA LEU A 239 0.30 1.37 -0.62
C LEU A 239 1.35 1.50 -1.74
N ALA A 240 1.96 0.38 -2.16
CA ALA A 240 2.99 0.36 -3.20
C ALA A 240 2.51 0.88 -4.57
N TRP A 241 1.20 0.96 -4.81
CA TRP A 241 0.60 1.45 -6.05
C TRP A 241 0.04 2.86 -5.89
N CYS A 242 0.26 3.51 -4.74
CA CYS A 242 -0.33 4.80 -4.40
C CYS A 242 0.68 5.93 -4.47
N GLU A 243 0.17 7.08 -4.87
CA GLU A 243 0.87 8.36 -4.91
C GLU A 243 0.16 9.34 -3.97
N ALA A 244 0.92 10.25 -3.35
CA ALA A 244 0.32 11.28 -2.53
C ALA A 244 -0.30 12.36 -3.42
N HIS A 245 -1.56 12.67 -3.17
CA HIS A 245 -2.37 13.64 -3.89
C HIS A 245 -2.77 14.79 -2.99
N HIS A 246 -2.70 16.04 -3.49
CA HIS A 246 -3.21 17.20 -2.79
C HIS A 246 -4.72 17.34 -3.06
N LEU A 247 -5.56 17.23 -2.02
CA LEU A 247 -7.03 17.37 -2.13
C LEU A 247 -7.41 18.75 -2.68
N ARG A 248 -6.84 19.83 -2.12
CA ARG A 248 -6.78 21.13 -2.77
C ARG A 248 -5.45 21.23 -3.51
N HIS A 249 -5.51 21.32 -4.83
CA HIS A 249 -4.32 21.30 -5.68
C HIS A 249 -3.33 22.39 -5.30
N TRP A 250 -2.01 22.08 -5.35
CA TRP A 250 -0.95 23.02 -5.00
C TRP A 250 -1.03 24.34 -5.76
N LEU A 251 -1.29 24.31 -7.06
CA LEU A 251 -1.40 25.53 -7.89
C LEU A 251 -2.61 26.39 -7.47
N HIS A 252 -3.58 25.82 -6.79
CA HIS A 252 -4.74 26.55 -6.27
C HIS A 252 -4.59 26.93 -4.78
N GLY A 253 -3.34 26.97 -4.29
CA GLY A 253 -3.04 27.39 -2.93
C GLY A 253 -3.16 26.30 -1.86
N GLY A 254 -3.30 25.03 -2.24
CA GLY A 254 -3.33 23.93 -1.29
C GLY A 254 -1.96 23.73 -0.60
N PRO A 255 -1.92 23.58 0.73
CA PRO A 255 -0.69 23.30 1.47
C PRO A 255 -0.26 21.83 1.31
N THR A 256 1.03 21.54 1.58
CA THR A 256 1.55 20.19 1.70
C THR A 256 1.51 19.74 3.16
N ASP A 257 0.30 19.68 3.71
CA ASP A 257 0.02 19.24 5.07
C ASP A 257 -0.81 17.95 5.04
N LEU A 258 -0.70 17.10 6.06
CA LEU A 258 -1.39 15.81 6.09
C LEU A 258 -2.91 15.94 5.90
N ALA A 259 -3.51 17.02 6.41
CA ALA A 259 -4.94 17.29 6.24
C ALA A 259 -5.34 17.46 4.77
N ASN A 260 -4.45 18.04 3.95
CA ASN A 260 -4.67 18.28 2.52
C ASN A 260 -4.09 17.18 1.61
N LEU A 261 -3.49 16.13 2.17
CA LEU A 261 -2.88 15.03 1.43
C LEU A 261 -3.71 13.76 1.56
N ALA A 262 -3.69 12.92 0.53
CA ALA A 262 -4.35 11.62 0.51
C ALA A 262 -3.58 10.65 -0.41
N LEU A 263 -3.57 9.35 -0.09
CA LEU A 263 -2.99 8.34 -0.96
C LEU A 263 -4.02 7.86 -1.98
N VAL A 264 -3.69 7.97 -3.26
CA VAL A 264 -4.53 7.47 -4.36
C VAL A 264 -3.69 6.64 -5.33
N CYS A 265 -4.24 5.54 -5.83
CA CYS A 265 -3.54 4.75 -6.84
C CYS A 265 -3.51 5.50 -8.19
N ARG A 266 -2.60 5.12 -9.09
CA ARG A 266 -2.42 5.78 -10.39
C ARG A 266 -3.72 5.94 -11.18
N ALA A 267 -4.58 4.92 -11.18
CA ALA A 267 -5.86 5.00 -11.90
C ALA A 267 -6.77 6.08 -11.32
N HIS A 268 -6.89 6.14 -9.99
CA HIS A 268 -7.73 7.14 -9.32
C HIS A 268 -7.06 8.52 -9.29
N HIS A 269 -5.73 8.61 -9.26
CA HIS A 269 -4.99 9.86 -9.42
C HIS A 269 -5.30 10.49 -10.79
N ARG A 270 -5.31 9.68 -11.87
CA ARG A 270 -5.76 10.13 -13.20
C ARG A 270 -7.24 10.49 -13.24
N ALA A 271 -8.09 9.70 -12.59
CA ALA A 271 -9.53 10.01 -12.52
C ALA A 271 -9.79 11.38 -11.89
N VAL A 272 -9.04 11.76 -10.86
CA VAL A 272 -9.16 13.08 -10.23
C VAL A 272 -8.59 14.18 -11.13
N HIS A 273 -7.38 14.02 -11.70
CA HIS A 273 -6.76 15.08 -12.49
C HIS A 273 -7.32 15.23 -13.91
N GLU A 274 -7.64 14.12 -14.57
CA GLU A 274 -8.05 14.09 -15.98
C GLU A 274 -9.53 13.74 -16.15
N GLY A 275 -10.08 12.97 -15.20
CA GLY A 275 -11.46 12.46 -15.26
C GLY A 275 -12.51 13.35 -14.58
N GLY A 276 -12.12 14.49 -14.00
CA GLY A 276 -13.02 15.44 -13.36
C GLY A 276 -13.65 14.98 -12.04
N TRP A 277 -13.13 13.89 -11.45
CA TRP A 277 -13.54 13.47 -10.11
C TRP A 277 -13.01 14.43 -9.06
N GLN A 278 -13.82 14.66 -8.02
CA GLN A 278 -13.43 15.50 -6.88
C GLN A 278 -13.33 14.64 -5.62
N LEU A 279 -12.21 14.77 -4.90
CA LEU A 279 -12.01 14.15 -3.60
C LEU A 279 -12.12 15.22 -2.51
N GLN A 280 -12.91 14.95 -1.48
CA GLN A 280 -13.09 15.83 -0.35
C GLN A 280 -12.98 15.05 0.96
N ARG A 281 -12.25 15.59 1.93
CA ARG A 281 -12.19 15.05 3.28
C ARG A 281 -13.34 15.62 4.09
N GLN A 282 -14.13 14.72 4.68
CA GLN A 282 -15.22 15.07 5.57
C GLN A 282 -14.69 15.38 6.99
N PRO A 283 -15.47 16.07 7.83
CA PRO A 283 -15.07 16.36 9.21
C PRO A 283 -14.75 15.11 10.05
N ASP A 284 -15.36 13.97 9.74
CA ASP A 284 -15.09 12.66 10.37
C ASP A 284 -13.80 11.99 9.86
N GLY A 285 -13.04 12.66 8.99
CA GLY A 285 -11.80 12.15 8.39
C GLY A 285 -11.98 11.27 7.16
N ARG A 286 -13.20 10.83 6.84
CA ARG A 286 -13.48 10.02 5.66
C ARG A 286 -13.32 10.84 4.38
N LEU A 287 -12.93 10.15 3.29
CA LEU A 287 -12.88 10.75 1.98
C LEU A 287 -14.11 10.37 1.15
N THR A 288 -14.70 11.37 0.54
CA THR A 288 -15.77 11.20 -0.44
C THR A 288 -15.26 11.50 -1.84
N ALA A 289 -15.71 10.75 -2.83
CA ALA A 289 -15.40 10.95 -4.23
C ALA A 289 -16.68 11.33 -4.99
N THR A 290 -16.69 12.50 -5.58
CA THR A 290 -17.82 12.98 -6.40
C THR A 290 -17.46 12.82 -7.88
N PRO A 291 -18.30 12.12 -8.68
CA PRO A 291 -18.06 11.97 -10.10
C PRO A 291 -18.25 13.30 -10.85
N PRO A 292 -17.63 13.43 -12.04
CA PRO A 292 -17.86 14.58 -12.90
C PRO A 292 -19.34 14.65 -13.31
N TYR A 293 -19.87 15.86 -13.37
CA TYR A 293 -21.22 16.07 -13.86
C TYR A 293 -21.34 15.63 -15.33
N ARG A 294 -21.99 14.50 -15.58
CA ARG A 294 -22.34 14.08 -16.94
C ARG A 294 -23.51 14.94 -17.43
N ARG A 295 -23.24 15.87 -18.33
CA ARG A 295 -24.33 16.46 -19.13
C ARG A 295 -24.96 15.31 -19.91
N HIS A 296 -26.22 14.97 -19.64
CA HIS A 296 -26.99 14.13 -20.53
C HIS A 296 -26.97 14.79 -21.92
N PRO A 297 -26.61 14.08 -22.99
CA PRO A 297 -26.79 14.62 -24.32
C PRO A 297 -28.28 14.93 -24.43
N THR A 298 -28.61 16.22 -24.61
CA THR A 298 -29.96 16.65 -24.89
C THR A 298 -30.42 15.89 -26.12
N ALA A 299 -31.48 15.10 -25.97
CA ALA A 299 -32.11 14.39 -27.08
C ALA A 299 -32.33 15.41 -28.22
N ARG A 300 -31.68 15.20 -29.35
CA ARG A 300 -31.94 15.99 -30.55
C ARG A 300 -33.44 15.85 -30.83
N ARG A 301 -34.19 16.91 -30.66
CA ARG A 301 -35.55 17.00 -31.14
C ARG A 301 -35.43 16.86 -32.66
N HIS A 302 -35.84 15.71 -33.19
CA HIS A 302 -36.12 15.57 -34.62
C HIS A 302 -37.30 16.50 -34.94
N HIS A 303 -37.03 17.62 -35.54
CA HIS A 303 -38.04 18.37 -36.24
C HIS A 303 -38.40 17.54 -37.50
N SER A 304 -39.54 16.85 -37.43
CA SER A 304 -40.19 16.32 -38.59
C SER A 304 -40.67 17.51 -39.44
N VAL A 305 -40.00 17.77 -40.53
CA VAL A 305 -40.53 18.62 -41.58
C VAL A 305 -41.52 17.76 -42.38
N ILE A 306 -42.82 18.02 -42.19
CA ILE A 306 -43.88 17.51 -43.03
C ILE A 306 -43.96 18.50 -44.20
N ALA A 307 -43.71 17.99 -45.39
CA ALA A 307 -44.09 18.59 -46.65
C ALA A 307 -45.20 17.76 -47.28
#